data_a9988c684e193ceb5bd9e64bef1a7bdc
#
_entry.id   a9988c684e193ceb5bd9e64bef1a7bdc
#
_cell.length_a   1.000
_cell.length_b   1.000
_cell.length_c   1.000
_cell.angle_alpha   90.00
_cell.angle_beta   90.00
_cell.angle_gamma   90.00
#
_symmetry.space_group_name_H-M   'P 1'
#
loop_
_entity.id
_entity.type
_entity.pdbx_description
1 polymer ?
#
loop_
_entity_poly.entity_id
_entity_poly.type
_entity_poly.pdbx_seq_one_letter_code
_entity_poly.pdbx_strand_id
1 'polypeptide(L)'
;MEKVLLHSTKKEFYDLIRNILRAIVKVSCLQNEETPASAESAQFLLTDCDYECRIDRCLKKFTFLSRHRNIPSVMIKPILLKDKAKEFPGFYLIVFNDNNPSSFQKSVLSALKSSRYYAGSSVFSIPTFSPLYKIIQVQRKIAESPAKSVSLSSLAQMTGCSPGWLSLNFRDLTGISLRAFRAKITCCQALWQIVSTDKPIKSIALEAGYEPLYFSKLFHQIFDTPPSSLRKLLCQPLS
;
A
#
# COMPACT_ATOMS: atom_id res chain seq x y z
N MET A 1 9.11 10.83 24.18
CA MET A 1 8.61 9.60 23.56
C MET A 1 8.05 9.97 22.20
N GLU A 2 8.61 9.37 21.18
CA GLU A 2 8.30 9.67 19.78
C GLU A 2 6.87 9.19 19.44
N LYS A 3 6.13 9.97 18.66
CA LYS A 3 4.72 9.72 18.38
C LYS A 3 4.54 9.19 16.97
N VAL A 4 3.93 8.03 16.84
CA VAL A 4 3.44 7.47 15.57
C VAL A 4 1.95 7.65 15.48
N LEU A 5 1.49 8.20 14.38
CA LEU A 5 0.08 8.32 14.09
C LEU A 5 -0.34 7.16 13.20
N LEU A 6 -1.25 6.32 13.71
CA LEU A 6 -1.79 5.19 12.99
C LEU A 6 -3.24 5.49 12.57
N HIS A 7 -3.48 5.55 11.27
CA HIS A 7 -4.81 5.62 10.69
C HIS A 7 -5.19 4.25 10.14
N SER A 8 -6.16 3.59 10.76
CA SER A 8 -6.71 2.32 10.27
C SER A 8 -8.22 2.31 10.29
N THR A 9 -8.82 1.73 9.26
CA THR A 9 -10.27 1.51 9.16
C THR A 9 -10.72 0.21 9.84
N LYS A 10 -9.76 -0.63 10.27
CA LYS A 10 -10.02 -1.95 10.89
C LYS A 10 -9.39 -2.02 12.27
N LYS A 11 -10.23 -2.18 13.30
CA LYS A 11 -9.78 -2.28 14.70
C LYS A 11 -8.77 -3.39 14.92
N GLU A 12 -9.00 -4.57 14.35
CA GLU A 12 -8.11 -5.74 14.49
C GLU A 12 -6.71 -5.45 13.94
N PHE A 13 -6.64 -4.76 12.81
CA PHE A 13 -5.37 -4.38 12.20
C PHE A 13 -4.66 -3.29 13.04
N TYR A 14 -5.42 -2.33 13.55
CA TYR A 14 -4.92 -1.33 14.46
C TYR A 14 -4.28 -1.95 15.71
N ASP A 15 -4.98 -2.86 16.36
CA ASP A 15 -4.50 -3.54 17.57
C ASP A 15 -3.23 -4.36 17.29
N LEU A 16 -3.17 -5.03 16.13
CA LEU A 16 -2.00 -5.76 15.70
C LEU A 16 -0.78 -4.84 15.56
N ILE A 17 -0.90 -3.76 14.81
CA ILE A 17 0.21 -2.83 14.57
C ILE A 17 0.63 -2.12 15.85
N ARG A 18 -0.33 -1.73 16.68
CA ARG A 18 -0.05 -1.18 18.01
C ARG A 18 0.77 -2.13 18.87
N ASN A 19 0.43 -3.42 18.86
CA ASN A 19 1.18 -4.42 19.61
C ASN A 19 2.60 -4.61 19.08
N ILE A 20 2.79 -4.59 17.75
CA ILE A 20 4.13 -4.67 17.13
C ILE A 20 4.99 -3.46 17.54
N LEU A 21 4.41 -2.27 17.57
CA LEU A 21 5.15 -1.03 17.83
C LEU A 21 5.26 -0.67 19.31
N ARG A 22 4.51 -1.34 20.22
CA ARG A 22 4.42 -1.00 21.65
C ARG A 22 5.77 -0.88 22.36
N ALA A 23 6.75 -1.67 21.95
CA ALA A 23 8.09 -1.66 22.54
C ALA A 23 8.94 -0.45 22.08
N ILE A 24 8.55 0.24 21.00
CA ILE A 24 9.37 1.26 20.34
C ILE A 24 8.78 2.65 20.49
N VAL A 25 7.43 2.77 20.42
CA VAL A 25 6.75 4.06 20.32
C VAL A 25 5.43 4.13 21.06
N LYS A 26 5.04 5.37 21.40
CA LYS A 26 3.68 5.68 21.81
C LYS A 26 2.82 5.84 20.57
N VAL A 27 1.97 4.85 20.29
CA VAL A 27 1.02 4.87 19.18
C VAL A 27 -0.20 5.70 19.58
N SER A 28 -0.45 6.81 18.90
CA SER A 28 -1.67 7.60 19.02
C SER A 28 -2.63 7.24 17.89
N CYS A 29 -3.89 7.02 18.19
CA CYS A 29 -4.92 6.66 17.22
C CYS A 29 -5.62 7.90 16.71
N LEU A 30 -5.79 8.00 15.37
CA LEU A 30 -6.86 8.75 14.74
C LEU A 30 -7.99 7.77 14.44
N GLN A 31 -8.93 7.63 15.37
CA GLN A 31 -10.26 7.10 15.04
C GLN A 31 -11.13 8.29 14.65
N ASN A 32 -11.68 8.23 13.42
CA ASN A 32 -12.71 9.14 12.90
C ASN A 32 -12.38 10.64 12.96
N GLU A 33 -12.05 11.20 11.78
CA GLU A 33 -12.26 12.62 11.36
C GLU A 33 -11.82 13.75 12.30
N GLU A 34 -11.37 13.48 13.51
CA GLU A 34 -10.89 14.51 14.43
C GLU A 34 -9.40 14.75 14.24
N THR A 35 -9.14 15.87 13.74
CA THR A 35 -7.90 16.49 13.32
C THR A 35 -7.31 17.34 14.46
N PRO A 36 -6.36 18.09 14.24
CA PRO A 36 -5.00 18.11 13.75
C PRO A 36 -3.92 18.32 14.81
N ALA A 37 -4.26 18.66 16.05
CA ALA A 37 -3.25 18.93 17.10
C ALA A 37 -2.37 17.72 17.44
N SER A 38 -2.87 16.49 17.21
CA SER A 38 -2.09 15.26 17.39
C SER A 38 -1.20 14.94 16.19
N ALA A 39 -1.55 15.42 15.00
CA ALA A 39 -0.78 15.18 13.78
C ALA A 39 0.46 16.09 13.71
N GLU A 40 0.38 17.32 14.22
CA GLU A 40 1.51 18.25 14.22
C GLU A 40 2.69 17.76 15.07
N SER A 41 2.45 16.88 16.02
CA SER A 41 3.48 16.27 16.85
C SER A 41 3.88 14.87 16.42
N ALA A 42 3.31 14.33 15.34
CA ALA A 42 3.65 13.00 14.84
C ALA A 42 4.95 13.04 14.04
N GLN A 43 5.81 12.06 14.28
CA GLN A 43 7.08 11.92 13.57
C GLN A 43 7.02 10.88 12.45
N PHE A 44 5.94 10.10 12.42
CA PHE A 44 5.73 9.05 11.44
C PHE A 44 4.23 8.74 11.26
N LEU A 45 3.81 8.53 10.02
CA LEU A 45 2.42 8.19 9.69
C LEU A 45 2.32 6.76 9.17
N LEU A 46 1.37 6.01 9.71
CA LEU A 46 1.02 4.67 9.24
C LEU A 46 -0.44 4.65 8.77
N THR A 47 -0.71 4.00 7.65
CA THR A 47 -2.06 3.76 7.14
C THR A 47 -2.20 2.36 6.57
N ASP A 48 -3.42 1.85 6.51
CA ASP A 48 -3.74 0.58 5.89
C ASP A 48 -4.43 0.73 4.53
N CYS A 49 -4.48 -0.35 3.74
CA CYS A 49 -5.27 -0.44 2.52
C CYS A 49 -5.81 -1.86 2.35
N ASP A 50 -7.12 -1.97 2.22
CA ASP A 50 -7.85 -3.24 2.14
C ASP A 50 -8.12 -3.76 0.72
N TYR A 51 -7.62 -3.13 -0.33
CA TYR A 51 -7.88 -3.42 -1.75
C TYR A 51 -9.32 -3.16 -2.25
N GLU A 52 -10.21 -2.64 -1.43
CA GLU A 52 -11.57 -2.31 -1.92
C GLU A 52 -11.53 -1.14 -2.92
N CYS A 53 -10.47 -0.34 -2.90
CA CYS A 53 -10.19 0.74 -3.84
C CYS A 53 -11.38 1.72 -3.98
N ARG A 54 -12.09 1.99 -2.89
CA ARG A 54 -13.15 3.00 -2.87
C ARG A 54 -12.53 4.38 -2.85
N ILE A 55 -12.91 5.21 -3.84
CA ILE A 55 -12.28 6.53 -4.03
C ILE A 55 -12.48 7.44 -2.82
N ASP A 56 -13.66 7.44 -2.20
CA ASP A 56 -13.97 8.22 -1.01
C ASP A 56 -12.99 7.92 0.16
N ARG A 57 -12.76 6.64 0.44
CA ARG A 57 -11.83 6.20 1.50
C ARG A 57 -10.37 6.47 1.13
N CYS A 58 -9.99 6.13 -0.11
CA CYS A 58 -8.62 6.34 -0.58
C CYS A 58 -8.28 7.83 -0.61
N LEU A 59 -9.22 8.67 -1.07
CA LEU A 59 -9.03 10.11 -1.15
C LEU A 59 -8.84 10.73 0.24
N LYS A 60 -9.70 10.40 1.21
CA LYS A 60 -9.56 10.86 2.60
C LYS A 60 -8.18 10.53 3.15
N LYS A 61 -7.72 9.27 3.00
CA LYS A 61 -6.39 8.83 3.45
C LYS A 61 -5.26 9.62 2.76
N PHE A 62 -5.28 9.70 1.44
CA PHE A 62 -4.21 10.36 0.71
C PHE A 62 -4.22 11.88 0.88
N THR A 63 -5.39 12.52 0.99
CA THR A 63 -5.46 13.95 1.32
C THR A 63 -4.91 14.22 2.70
N PHE A 64 -5.21 13.38 3.68
CA PHE A 64 -4.62 13.47 5.01
C PHE A 64 -3.09 13.33 4.96
N LEU A 65 -2.57 12.29 4.29
CA LEU A 65 -1.14 12.10 4.14
C LEU A 65 -0.45 13.26 3.40
N SER A 66 -1.09 13.84 2.38
CA SER A 66 -0.52 14.94 1.59
C SER A 66 -0.44 16.26 2.36
N ARG A 67 -1.39 16.51 3.28
CA ARG A 67 -1.31 17.66 4.20
C ARG A 67 -0.11 17.54 5.15
N HIS A 68 0.32 16.33 5.43
CA HIS A 68 1.45 16.02 6.30
C HIS A 68 2.64 15.47 5.50
N ARG A 69 2.83 15.93 4.26
CA ARG A 69 3.86 15.44 3.33
C ARG A 69 5.30 15.51 3.85
N ASN A 70 5.57 16.33 4.85
CA ASN A 70 6.88 16.41 5.50
C ASN A 70 7.10 15.28 6.53
N ILE A 71 6.05 14.53 6.87
CA ILE A 71 6.12 13.42 7.81
C ILE A 71 6.26 12.13 7.00
N PRO A 72 7.29 11.30 7.28
CA PRO A 72 7.45 10.00 6.65
C PRO A 72 6.20 9.14 6.80
N SER A 73 5.75 8.53 5.70
CA SER A 73 4.49 7.80 5.68
C SER A 73 4.66 6.41 5.09
N VAL A 74 4.02 5.42 5.71
CA VAL A 74 3.99 4.03 5.23
C VAL A 74 2.56 3.53 5.15
N MET A 75 2.23 2.92 4.02
CA MET A 75 1.00 2.16 3.87
C MET A 75 1.28 0.68 4.11
N ILE A 76 0.52 0.11 5.02
CA ILE A 76 0.56 -1.31 5.32
C ILE A 76 -0.53 -1.99 4.51
N LYS A 77 -0.14 -2.95 3.66
CA LYS A 77 -1.08 -3.73 2.87
C LYS A 77 -1.15 -5.17 3.37
N PRO A 78 -2.33 -5.68 3.72
CA PRO A 78 -2.50 -7.08 4.03
C PRO A 78 -2.23 -7.94 2.78
N ILE A 79 -1.80 -9.17 3.00
CA ILE A 79 -1.72 -10.18 1.95
C ILE A 79 -3.14 -10.49 1.48
N LEU A 80 -3.36 -10.45 0.16
CA LEU A 80 -4.66 -10.74 -0.44
C LEU A 80 -4.81 -12.26 -0.61
N LEU A 81 -5.82 -12.84 0.04
CA LEU A 81 -6.23 -14.24 -0.15
C LEU A 81 -7.75 -14.30 -0.37
N LYS A 82 -8.20 -15.26 -1.18
CA LYS A 82 -9.60 -15.48 -1.54
C LYS A 82 -10.45 -15.84 -0.31
N ASP A 83 -9.99 -16.83 0.40
CA ASP A 83 -10.58 -17.20 1.68
C ASP A 83 -9.91 -16.31 2.73
N LYS A 84 -10.68 -15.36 3.27
CA LYS A 84 -10.25 -14.60 4.45
C LYS A 84 -10.15 -15.61 5.59
N ALA A 85 -9.07 -16.37 5.62
CA ALA A 85 -8.75 -17.20 6.76
C ALA A 85 -8.92 -16.35 8.01
N LYS A 86 -9.51 -16.91 9.06
CA LYS A 86 -9.77 -16.24 10.35
C LYS A 86 -8.50 -15.67 10.99
N GLU A 87 -7.34 -16.01 10.43
CA GLU A 87 -6.03 -15.56 10.86
C GLU A 87 -5.50 -14.51 9.87
N PHE A 88 -4.93 -13.44 10.40
CA PHE A 88 -4.29 -12.39 9.61
C PHE A 88 -3.05 -12.99 8.91
N PRO A 89 -3.04 -13.14 7.56
CA PRO A 89 -2.01 -13.91 6.87
C PRO A 89 -0.67 -13.17 6.78
N GLY A 90 -0.63 -11.91 7.19
CA GLY A 90 0.54 -11.06 7.11
C GLY A 90 0.31 -9.79 6.27
N PHE A 91 1.36 -9.01 6.12
CA PHE A 91 1.34 -7.75 5.40
C PHE A 91 2.66 -7.46 4.70
N TYR A 92 2.65 -6.47 3.82
CA TYR A 92 3.84 -5.83 3.24
C TYR A 92 3.69 -4.30 3.30
N LEU A 93 4.80 -3.60 3.14
CA LEU A 93 4.89 -2.16 3.32
C LEU A 93 5.05 -1.47 1.96
N ILE A 94 4.33 -0.35 1.77
CA ILE A 94 4.60 0.62 0.71
C ILE A 94 5.04 1.90 1.40
N VAL A 95 6.26 2.31 1.14
CA VAL A 95 6.82 3.55 1.69
C VAL A 95 6.47 4.70 0.77
N PHE A 96 5.88 5.74 1.32
CA PHE A 96 5.68 7.02 0.67
C PHE A 96 6.63 8.03 1.33
N ASN A 97 7.26 8.85 0.53
CA ASN A 97 8.08 9.96 1.02
C ASN A 97 9.33 9.56 1.82
N ASP A 98 10.27 8.91 1.13
CA ASP A 98 11.53 8.41 1.72
C ASP A 98 12.73 9.37 1.50
N ASN A 99 12.48 10.67 1.36
CA ASN A 99 13.52 11.63 0.98
C ASN A 99 14.63 11.83 2.04
N ASN A 100 14.43 11.39 3.28
CA ASN A 100 15.49 11.36 4.30
C ASN A 100 15.04 10.54 5.53
N PRO A 101 15.34 9.23 5.61
CA PRO A 101 14.88 8.41 6.72
C PRO A 101 15.62 8.79 7.99
N SER A 102 14.91 9.39 8.95
CA SER A 102 15.41 9.60 10.31
C SER A 102 15.75 8.26 10.97
N SER A 103 16.59 8.27 12.00
CA SER A 103 16.91 7.06 12.77
C SER A 103 15.66 6.39 13.34
N PHE A 104 14.67 7.19 13.71
CA PHE A 104 13.37 6.75 14.21
C PHE A 104 12.54 6.02 13.14
N GLN A 105 12.42 6.60 11.95
CA GLN A 105 11.76 5.95 10.82
C GLN A 105 12.38 4.58 10.51
N LYS A 106 13.72 4.50 10.53
CA LYS A 106 14.44 3.23 10.36
C LYS A 106 14.09 2.22 11.45
N SER A 107 13.96 2.66 12.70
CA SER A 107 13.57 1.80 13.81
C SER A 107 12.14 1.28 13.68
N VAL A 108 11.18 2.13 13.30
CA VAL A 108 9.79 1.73 13.06
C VAL A 108 9.70 0.75 11.87
N LEU A 109 10.35 1.06 10.76
CA LEU A 109 10.39 0.17 9.60
C LEU A 109 11.07 -1.17 9.93
N SER A 110 12.15 -1.14 10.71
CA SER A 110 12.84 -2.35 11.17
C SER A 110 11.94 -3.21 12.05
N ALA A 111 11.21 -2.62 12.98
CA ALA A 111 10.26 -3.34 13.84
C ALA A 111 9.10 -3.96 13.04
N LEU A 112 8.54 -3.20 12.10
CA LEU A 112 7.51 -3.74 11.21
C LEU A 112 8.04 -4.88 10.35
N LYS A 113 9.24 -4.74 9.79
CA LYS A 113 9.88 -5.78 8.95
C LYS A 113 10.31 -7.01 9.74
N SER A 114 10.68 -6.89 11.00
CA SER A 114 11.02 -8.02 11.88
C SER A 114 9.80 -8.72 12.47
N SER A 115 8.61 -8.15 12.31
CA SER A 115 7.37 -8.79 12.75
C SER A 115 7.12 -10.09 12.00
N ARG A 116 6.64 -11.12 12.74
CA ARG A 116 6.22 -12.40 12.16
C ARG A 116 5.13 -12.27 11.07
N TYR A 117 4.44 -11.14 11.02
CA TYR A 117 3.38 -10.85 10.05
C TYR A 117 3.90 -10.15 8.79
N TYR A 118 5.15 -9.70 8.77
CA TYR A 118 5.72 -9.10 7.56
C TYR A 118 6.09 -10.18 6.54
N ALA A 119 5.58 -10.09 5.32
CA ALA A 119 5.78 -11.09 4.28
C ALA A 119 7.25 -11.29 3.81
N GLY A 120 8.17 -10.48 4.29
CA GLY A 120 9.60 -10.60 4.06
C GLY A 120 10.37 -11.27 5.19
N SER A 121 9.75 -11.51 6.34
CA SER A 121 10.41 -12.17 7.46
C SER A 121 10.43 -13.68 7.26
N SER A 122 11.54 -14.33 7.65
CA SER A 122 11.71 -15.78 7.60
C SER A 122 10.85 -16.54 8.62
N VAL A 123 10.05 -15.84 9.41
CA VAL A 123 9.27 -16.37 10.54
C VAL A 123 7.92 -16.96 10.10
N PHE A 124 7.52 -16.79 8.83
CA PHE A 124 6.38 -17.53 8.31
C PHE A 124 6.74 -19.04 8.25
N SER A 125 6.02 -19.84 9.01
CA SER A 125 6.08 -21.30 8.94
C SER A 125 5.55 -21.88 7.62
N ILE A 126 5.39 -21.04 6.59
CA ILE A 126 4.92 -21.47 5.27
C ILE A 126 6.12 -22.02 4.51
N PRO A 127 6.08 -23.27 4.07
CA PRO A 127 7.17 -23.85 3.31
C PRO A 127 7.48 -23.02 2.06
N THR A 128 8.76 -22.72 1.82
CA THR A 128 9.20 -21.85 0.72
C THR A 128 8.82 -22.38 -0.67
N PHE A 129 8.63 -23.68 -0.80
CA PHE A 129 8.19 -24.34 -2.03
C PHE A 129 6.66 -24.31 -2.23
N SER A 130 5.89 -23.89 -1.20
CA SER A 130 4.41 -23.91 -1.29
C SER A 130 3.90 -22.88 -2.30
N PRO A 131 2.78 -23.16 -2.99
CA PRO A 131 2.11 -22.17 -3.84
C PRO A 131 1.81 -20.86 -3.10
N LEU A 132 1.33 -20.95 -1.87
CA LEU A 132 0.99 -19.80 -1.05
C LEU A 132 2.20 -18.89 -0.80
N TYR A 133 3.35 -19.45 -0.44
CA TYR A 133 4.59 -18.69 -0.24
C TYR A 133 4.98 -17.92 -1.51
N LYS A 134 4.97 -18.59 -2.66
CA LYS A 134 5.30 -17.98 -3.96
C LYS A 134 4.37 -16.81 -4.29
N ILE A 135 3.05 -16.96 -4.06
CA ILE A 135 2.06 -15.90 -4.31
C ILE A 135 2.26 -14.71 -3.36
N ILE A 136 2.59 -14.95 -2.11
CA ILE A 136 2.94 -13.89 -1.15
C ILE A 136 4.17 -13.09 -1.63
N GLN A 137 5.23 -13.78 -2.07
CA GLN A 137 6.43 -13.12 -2.60
C GLN A 137 6.13 -12.29 -3.85
N VAL A 138 5.25 -12.76 -4.72
CA VAL A 138 4.79 -12.03 -5.91
C VAL A 138 4.02 -10.77 -5.52
N GLN A 139 3.09 -10.86 -4.58
CA GLN A 139 2.35 -9.69 -4.10
C GLN A 139 3.29 -8.63 -3.51
N ARG A 140 4.23 -9.06 -2.66
CA ARG A 140 5.25 -8.18 -2.08
C ARG A 140 6.07 -7.49 -3.16
N LYS A 141 6.62 -8.27 -4.12
CA LYS A 141 7.46 -7.73 -5.20
C LYS A 141 6.73 -6.68 -6.04
N ILE A 142 5.45 -6.90 -6.36
CA ILE A 142 4.64 -5.93 -7.10
C ILE A 142 4.42 -4.65 -6.29
N ALA A 143 4.17 -4.77 -4.98
CA ALA A 143 3.92 -3.61 -4.13
C ALA A 143 5.15 -2.74 -3.91
N GLU A 144 6.33 -3.36 -3.79
CA GLU A 144 7.60 -2.69 -3.53
C GLU A 144 8.29 -2.16 -4.80
N SER A 145 7.82 -2.57 -5.98
CA SER A 145 8.48 -2.24 -7.25
C SER A 145 7.69 -1.21 -8.05
N PRO A 146 8.37 -0.26 -8.74
CA PRO A 146 7.72 0.60 -9.72
C PRO A 146 7.02 -0.25 -10.80
N ALA A 147 5.85 0.18 -11.24
CA ALA A 147 4.95 -0.59 -12.10
C ALA A 147 5.58 -1.17 -13.38
N LYS A 148 6.58 -0.49 -13.94
CA LYS A 148 7.27 -0.91 -15.18
C LYS A 148 8.24 -2.07 -15.02
N SER A 149 8.79 -2.28 -13.84
CA SER A 149 9.98 -3.13 -13.67
C SER A 149 9.66 -4.62 -13.50
N VAL A 150 8.40 -5.01 -13.43
CA VAL A 150 8.04 -6.39 -13.04
C VAL A 150 7.16 -7.04 -14.10
N SER A 151 7.76 -7.83 -15.00
CA SER A 151 7.02 -8.63 -15.97
C SER A 151 6.49 -9.92 -15.34
N LEU A 152 5.50 -10.55 -16.00
CA LEU A 152 5.03 -11.89 -15.58
C LEU A 152 6.17 -12.91 -15.60
N SER A 153 7.01 -12.85 -16.63
CA SER A 153 8.16 -13.75 -16.77
C SER A 153 9.18 -13.56 -15.65
N SER A 154 9.49 -12.31 -15.28
CA SER A 154 10.43 -12.04 -14.19
C SER A 154 9.89 -12.49 -12.82
N LEU A 155 8.57 -12.35 -12.59
CA LEU A 155 7.92 -12.86 -11.37
C LEU A 155 7.94 -14.38 -11.31
N ALA A 156 7.66 -15.03 -12.44
CA ALA A 156 7.70 -16.49 -12.55
C ALA A 156 9.12 -17.02 -12.32
N GLN A 157 10.12 -16.39 -12.92
CA GLN A 157 11.54 -16.72 -12.71
C GLN A 157 11.95 -16.55 -11.24
N MET A 158 11.58 -15.42 -10.60
CA MET A 158 11.87 -15.15 -9.19
C MET A 158 11.32 -16.25 -8.27
N THR A 159 10.16 -16.82 -8.60
CA THR A 159 9.48 -17.84 -7.78
C THR A 159 9.74 -19.27 -8.22
N GLY A 160 10.60 -19.46 -9.25
CA GLY A 160 10.92 -20.79 -9.77
C GLY A 160 9.70 -21.52 -10.31
N CYS A 161 8.85 -20.85 -11.09
CA CYS A 161 7.66 -21.46 -11.70
C CYS A 161 7.45 -20.96 -13.14
N SER A 162 6.56 -21.62 -13.89
CA SER A 162 6.19 -21.14 -15.23
C SER A 162 5.22 -19.95 -15.15
N PRO A 163 5.19 -19.04 -16.14
CA PRO A 163 4.23 -17.95 -16.20
C PRO A 163 2.77 -18.40 -16.16
N GLY A 164 2.44 -19.51 -16.81
CA GLY A 164 1.10 -20.11 -16.78
C GLY A 164 0.72 -20.59 -15.37
N TRP A 165 1.62 -21.32 -14.71
CA TRP A 165 1.43 -21.75 -13.34
C TRP A 165 1.19 -20.56 -12.40
N LEU A 166 2.02 -19.53 -12.52
CA LEU A 166 1.90 -18.34 -11.69
C LEU A 166 0.55 -17.63 -11.89
N SER A 167 0.11 -17.45 -13.14
CA SER A 167 -1.16 -16.80 -13.46
C SER A 167 -2.36 -17.55 -12.89
N LEU A 168 -2.37 -18.88 -13.02
CA LEU A 168 -3.44 -19.74 -12.52
C LEU A 168 -3.50 -19.71 -10.99
N ASN A 169 -2.39 -20.06 -10.33
CA ASN A 169 -2.34 -20.13 -8.87
C ASN A 169 -2.56 -18.77 -8.19
N PHE A 170 -2.10 -17.68 -8.82
CA PHE A 170 -2.37 -16.34 -8.29
C PHE A 170 -3.87 -16.09 -8.23
N ARG A 171 -4.61 -16.37 -9.32
CA ARG A 171 -6.07 -16.20 -9.36
C ARG A 171 -6.79 -17.12 -8.38
N ASP A 172 -6.38 -18.37 -8.31
CA ASP A 172 -7.02 -19.37 -7.44
C ASP A 172 -6.87 -18.99 -5.96
N LEU A 173 -5.69 -18.52 -5.55
CA LEU A 173 -5.41 -18.18 -4.15
C LEU A 173 -5.88 -16.77 -3.76
N THR A 174 -5.91 -15.81 -4.69
CA THR A 174 -6.25 -14.41 -4.37
C THR A 174 -7.65 -14.00 -4.79
N GLY A 175 -8.31 -14.77 -5.64
CA GLY A 175 -9.63 -14.47 -6.22
C GLY A 175 -9.59 -13.46 -7.38
N ILE A 176 -8.43 -12.85 -7.69
CA ILE A 176 -8.29 -11.91 -8.81
C ILE A 176 -7.08 -12.26 -9.68
N SER A 177 -7.11 -11.85 -10.95
CA SER A 177 -5.96 -12.08 -11.82
C SER A 177 -4.75 -11.25 -11.39
N LEU A 178 -3.54 -11.75 -11.67
CA LEU A 178 -2.29 -11.03 -11.43
C LEU A 178 -2.28 -9.65 -12.11
N ARG A 179 -2.86 -9.56 -13.33
CA ARG A 179 -3.01 -8.29 -14.06
C ARG A 179 -3.90 -7.30 -13.30
N ALA A 180 -5.05 -7.77 -12.79
CA ALA A 180 -5.96 -6.93 -12.01
C ALA A 180 -5.31 -6.47 -10.68
N PHE A 181 -4.59 -7.36 -10.02
CA PHE A 181 -3.85 -7.01 -8.81
C PHE A 181 -2.80 -5.91 -9.07
N ARG A 182 -1.98 -6.07 -10.11
CA ARG A 182 -1.00 -5.05 -10.52
C ARG A 182 -1.67 -3.72 -10.82
N ALA A 183 -2.75 -3.72 -11.59
CA ALA A 183 -3.50 -2.52 -11.93
C ALA A 183 -3.97 -1.76 -10.67
N LYS A 184 -4.53 -2.48 -9.69
CA LYS A 184 -4.95 -1.88 -8.41
C LYS A 184 -3.79 -1.25 -7.65
N ILE A 185 -2.65 -1.95 -7.54
CA ILE A 185 -1.46 -1.41 -6.86
C ILE A 185 -0.95 -0.17 -7.58
N THR A 186 -0.80 -0.22 -8.89
CA THR A 186 -0.30 0.89 -9.70
C THR A 186 -1.22 2.11 -9.62
N CYS A 187 -2.53 1.92 -9.74
CA CYS A 187 -3.48 3.03 -9.62
C CYS A 187 -3.51 3.62 -8.20
N CYS A 188 -3.29 2.81 -7.17
CA CYS A 188 -3.14 3.29 -5.80
C CYS A 188 -1.89 4.19 -5.64
N GLN A 189 -0.76 3.79 -6.21
CA GLN A 189 0.48 4.59 -6.21
C GLN A 189 0.32 5.88 -7.02
N ALA A 190 -0.34 5.79 -8.19
CA ALA A 190 -0.65 6.95 -9.00
C ALA A 190 -1.63 7.92 -8.30
N LEU A 191 -2.63 7.40 -7.58
CA LEU A 191 -3.53 8.23 -6.77
C LEU A 191 -2.75 9.05 -5.73
N TRP A 192 -1.77 8.45 -5.08
CA TRP A 192 -0.88 9.19 -4.18
C TRP A 192 -0.19 10.35 -4.90
N GLN A 193 0.41 10.11 -6.07
CA GLN A 193 1.07 11.17 -6.85
C GLN A 193 0.10 12.25 -7.29
N ILE A 194 -1.13 11.89 -7.69
CA ILE A 194 -2.17 12.85 -8.07
C ILE A 194 -2.53 13.78 -6.90
N VAL A 195 -2.60 13.24 -5.68
CA VAL A 195 -2.97 13.99 -4.47
C VAL A 195 -1.80 14.81 -3.92
N SER A 196 -0.58 14.27 -3.97
CA SER A 196 0.58 14.83 -3.27
C SER A 196 1.48 15.72 -4.13
N THR A 197 1.29 15.74 -5.46
CA THR A 197 2.16 16.48 -6.38
C THR A 197 1.36 17.20 -7.47
N ASP A 198 1.98 18.21 -8.06
CA ASP A 198 1.42 18.94 -9.23
C ASP A 198 1.83 18.32 -10.57
N LYS A 199 2.44 17.12 -10.55
CA LYS A 199 2.85 16.44 -11.78
C LYS A 199 1.68 16.28 -12.75
N PRO A 200 1.87 16.54 -14.04
CA PRO A 200 0.82 16.29 -15.05
C PRO A 200 0.35 14.82 -15.02
N ILE A 201 -0.94 14.59 -15.17
CA ILE A 201 -1.52 13.23 -15.21
C ILE A 201 -0.84 12.36 -16.27
N LYS A 202 -0.48 12.97 -17.42
CA LYS A 202 0.28 12.30 -18.48
C LYS A 202 1.61 11.76 -17.98
N SER A 203 2.35 12.54 -17.20
CA SER A 203 3.65 12.13 -16.64
C SER A 203 3.46 11.01 -15.62
N ILE A 204 2.46 11.10 -14.75
CA ILE A 204 2.11 10.05 -13.78
C ILE A 204 1.77 8.74 -14.49
N ALA A 205 0.99 8.79 -15.58
CA ALA A 205 0.65 7.61 -16.37
C ALA A 205 1.89 6.95 -16.97
N LEU A 206 2.81 7.73 -17.55
CA LEU A 206 4.06 7.25 -18.14
C LEU A 206 5.00 6.65 -17.09
N GLU A 207 5.14 7.30 -15.92
CA GLU A 207 5.89 6.77 -14.77
C GLU A 207 5.28 5.45 -14.27
N ALA A 208 3.94 5.36 -14.25
CA ALA A 208 3.20 4.14 -13.92
C ALA A 208 3.33 3.03 -14.99
N GLY A 209 3.93 3.31 -16.14
CA GLY A 209 4.15 2.34 -17.21
C GLY A 209 3.00 2.17 -18.16
N TYR A 210 2.07 3.11 -18.20
CA TYR A 210 0.91 3.06 -19.06
C TYR A 210 0.88 4.21 -20.08
N GLU A 211 0.26 3.93 -21.22
CA GLU A 211 -0.15 4.99 -22.15
C GLU A 211 -1.23 5.84 -21.47
N PRO A 212 -1.20 7.20 -21.59
CA PRO A 212 -2.06 8.09 -20.82
C PRO A 212 -3.57 7.86 -20.99
N LEU A 213 -4.03 7.56 -22.21
CA LEU A 213 -5.45 7.28 -22.45
C LEU A 213 -5.88 5.97 -21.82
N TYR A 214 -5.06 4.94 -21.94
CA TYR A 214 -5.31 3.65 -21.30
C TYR A 214 -5.29 3.77 -19.78
N PHE A 215 -4.32 4.52 -19.23
CA PHE A 215 -4.26 4.80 -17.80
C PHE A 215 -5.53 5.46 -17.27
N SER A 216 -6.04 6.48 -17.98
CA SER A 216 -7.24 7.19 -17.57
C SER A 216 -8.46 6.26 -17.52
N LYS A 217 -8.61 5.37 -18.51
CA LYS A 217 -9.67 4.35 -18.52
C LYS A 217 -9.50 3.35 -17.37
N LEU A 218 -8.28 2.84 -17.16
CA LEU A 218 -7.97 1.89 -16.09
C LEU A 218 -8.22 2.50 -14.70
N PHE A 219 -7.80 3.73 -14.49
CA PHE A 219 -8.00 4.46 -13.25
C PHE A 219 -9.50 4.68 -12.98
N HIS A 220 -10.25 5.07 -14.00
CA HIS A 220 -11.70 5.21 -13.91
C HIS A 220 -12.39 3.87 -13.58
N GLN A 221 -11.97 2.77 -14.19
CA GLN A 221 -12.51 1.44 -13.88
C GLN A 221 -12.26 1.01 -12.42
N ILE A 222 -11.18 1.48 -11.81
CA ILE A 222 -10.82 1.10 -10.43
C ILE A 222 -11.49 2.02 -9.40
N PHE A 223 -11.60 3.32 -9.69
CA PHE A 223 -12.02 4.34 -8.75
C PHE A 223 -13.34 5.04 -9.10
N ASP A 224 -14.01 4.65 -10.17
CA ASP A 224 -15.22 5.29 -10.72
C ASP A 224 -15.08 6.81 -10.99
N THR A 225 -13.85 7.29 -11.08
CA THR A 225 -13.53 8.71 -11.28
C THR A 225 -12.30 8.85 -12.15
N PRO A 226 -12.33 9.67 -13.21
CA PRO A 226 -11.15 9.98 -14.01
C PRO A 226 -10.09 10.72 -13.18
N PRO A 227 -8.79 10.48 -13.43
CA PRO A 227 -7.72 11.13 -12.66
C PRO A 227 -7.71 12.66 -12.80
N SER A 228 -8.12 13.19 -13.96
CA SER A 228 -8.24 14.63 -14.20
C SER A 228 -9.37 15.28 -13.40
N SER A 229 -10.51 14.61 -13.27
CA SER A 229 -11.62 15.09 -12.45
C SER A 229 -11.24 15.11 -10.97
N LEU A 230 -10.53 14.08 -10.52
CA LEU A 230 -10.02 14.03 -9.16
C LEU A 230 -9.08 15.20 -8.87
N ARG A 231 -8.15 15.51 -9.77
CA ARG A 231 -7.23 16.66 -9.62
C ARG A 231 -7.99 17.98 -9.52
N LYS A 232 -9.04 18.19 -10.34
CA LYS A 232 -9.87 19.38 -10.28
C LYS A 232 -10.59 19.52 -8.92
N LEU A 233 -11.12 18.45 -8.38
CA LEU A 233 -11.76 18.46 -7.06
C LEU A 233 -10.78 18.86 -5.95
N LEU A 234 -9.53 18.43 -6.04
CA LEU A 234 -8.48 18.76 -5.06
C LEU A 234 -7.97 20.21 -5.17
N CYS A 235 -8.04 20.81 -6.35
CA CYS A 235 -7.63 22.19 -6.61
C CYS A 235 -8.72 23.21 -6.32
N GLN A 236 -9.95 22.80 -6.02
CA GLN A 236 -11.00 23.72 -5.59
C GLN A 236 -10.78 24.10 -4.13
N PRO A 237 -10.69 25.41 -3.78
CA PRO A 237 -10.69 25.81 -2.40
C PRO A 237 -11.99 25.30 -1.74
N LEU A 238 -11.86 24.70 -0.57
CA LEU A 238 -13.00 24.34 0.26
C LEU A 238 -13.74 25.64 0.57
N SER A 239 -14.85 25.88 -0.12
CA SER A 239 -15.77 26.97 0.12
C SER A 239 -16.50 26.76 1.44
#